data_3171addc119e7e41843382d6b4389bd8
#
_entry.id   3171addc119e7e41843382d6b4389bd8
#
_cell.length_a   1.000
_cell.length_b   1.000
_cell.length_c   1.000
_cell.angle_alpha   90.00
_cell.angle_beta   90.00
_cell.angle_gamma   90.00
#
_symmetry.space_group_name_H-M   'P 1'
#
loop_
_entity.id
_entity.type
_entity.pdbx_description
1 polymer ?
#
loop_
_entity_poly.entity_id
_entity_poly.type
_entity_poly.pdbx_seq_one_letter_code
_entity_poly.pdbx_strand_id
1 'polypeptide(L)'
;MLVDRVQRLIDTMGAYQQKLIDSGATLKDIQSLVQKMANESESLSAKSNAVEGQQRLKTIVDQSLTLASMEIAKFNSGYYNDG
;
A
#
# COMPACT_ATOMS: atom_id res chain seq x y z
N MET A 1 9.80 8.99 -10.93
CA MET A 1 8.61 9.18 -11.77
C MET A 1 7.38 8.64 -11.06
N LEU A 2 6.21 9.26 -11.27
CA LEU A 2 5.00 8.89 -10.55
C LEU A 2 4.55 7.44 -10.84
N VAL A 3 4.66 7.02 -12.10
CA VAL A 3 4.29 5.64 -12.49
C VAL A 3 5.11 4.61 -11.73
N ASP A 4 6.40 4.87 -11.55
CA ASP A 4 7.27 3.96 -10.80
C ASP A 4 6.83 3.85 -9.34
N ARG A 5 6.38 4.95 -8.77
CA ARG A 5 5.92 4.95 -7.37
C ARG A 5 4.62 4.18 -7.22
N VAL A 6 3.70 4.32 -8.18
CA VAL A 6 2.47 3.52 -8.19
C VAL A 6 2.82 2.04 -8.29
N GLN A 7 3.75 1.70 -9.17
CA GLN A 7 4.16 0.30 -9.35
C GLN A 7 4.77 -0.26 -8.07
N ARG A 8 5.60 0.51 -7.38
CA ARG A 8 6.19 0.08 -6.10
C ARG A 8 5.13 -0.19 -5.05
N LEU A 9 4.13 0.68 -4.95
CA LEU A 9 3.05 0.49 -4.00
C LEU A 9 2.26 -0.78 -4.32
N ILE A 10 1.93 -1.00 -5.58
CA ILE A 10 1.22 -2.20 -6.02
C ILE A 10 2.05 -3.46 -5.72
N ASP A 11 3.35 -3.41 -5.99
CA ASP A 11 4.25 -4.54 -5.72
C ASP A 11 4.31 -4.84 -4.22
N THR A 12 4.38 -3.81 -3.39
CA THR A 12 4.40 -3.98 -1.94
C THR A 12 3.09 -4.56 -1.44
N MET A 13 1.96 -4.09 -1.99
CA MET A 13 0.66 -4.64 -1.65
C MET A 13 0.55 -6.12 -2.03
N GLY A 14 1.09 -6.50 -3.18
CA GLY A 14 1.14 -7.89 -3.60
C GLY A 14 1.96 -8.75 -2.64
N ALA A 15 3.12 -8.25 -2.23
CA ALA A 15 3.96 -8.96 -1.24
C ALA A 15 3.25 -9.10 0.10
N TYR A 16 2.54 -8.05 0.52
CA TYR A 16 1.75 -8.08 1.75
C TYR A 16 0.67 -9.17 1.68
N GLN A 17 -0.06 -9.24 0.57
CA GLN A 17 -1.11 -10.24 0.40
C GLN A 17 -0.52 -11.66 0.42
N GLN A 18 0.63 -11.86 -0.20
CA GLN A 18 1.31 -13.15 -0.18
C GLN A 18 1.71 -13.54 1.24
N LYS A 19 2.18 -12.59 2.03
CA LYS A 19 2.55 -12.87 3.42
C LYS A 19 1.34 -13.22 4.28
N LEU A 20 0.18 -12.64 3.99
CA LEU A 20 -1.04 -12.96 4.74
C LEU A 20 -1.46 -14.42 4.56
N ILE A 21 -1.21 -15.00 3.40
CA ILE A 21 -1.57 -16.39 3.13
C ILE A 21 -0.42 -17.36 3.41
N ASP A 22 0.77 -16.87 3.71
CA ASP A 22 1.94 -17.67 4.00
C ASP A 22 1.92 -18.10 5.47
N SER A 23 1.71 -19.36 5.73
CA SER A 23 1.64 -19.90 7.09
C SER A 23 2.95 -19.76 7.86
N GLY A 24 4.06 -19.57 7.15
CA GLY A 24 5.37 -19.38 7.78
C GLY A 24 5.71 -17.95 8.09
N ALA A 25 4.88 -16.99 7.65
CA ALA A 25 5.16 -15.58 7.89
C ALA A 25 4.84 -15.20 9.34
N THR A 26 5.67 -14.33 9.91
CA THR A 26 5.45 -13.82 11.26
C THR A 26 4.69 -12.49 11.17
N LEU A 27 4.07 -12.11 12.28
CA LEU A 27 3.41 -10.81 12.39
C LEU A 27 4.41 -9.68 12.15
N LYS A 28 5.65 -9.85 12.59
CA LYS A 28 6.71 -8.87 12.38
C LYS A 28 7.00 -8.68 10.89
N ASP A 29 7.02 -9.76 10.10
CA ASP A 29 7.24 -9.67 8.65
C ASP A 29 6.13 -8.88 7.99
N ILE A 30 4.89 -9.14 8.39
CA ILE A 30 3.72 -8.45 7.86
C ILE A 30 3.75 -6.97 8.26
N GLN A 31 4.13 -6.69 9.50
CA GLN A 31 4.23 -5.32 10.00
C GLN A 31 5.24 -4.50 9.20
N SER A 32 6.36 -5.10 8.83
CA SER A 32 7.36 -4.43 8.01
C SER A 32 6.80 -4.01 6.65
N LEU A 33 5.99 -4.87 6.04
CA LEU A 33 5.35 -4.57 4.77
C LEU A 33 4.28 -3.49 4.92
N VAL A 34 3.52 -3.51 6.01
CA VAL A 34 2.53 -2.46 6.30
C VAL A 34 3.22 -1.11 6.44
N GLN A 35 4.35 -1.08 7.15
CA GLN A 35 5.11 0.16 7.29
C GLN A 35 5.61 0.67 5.94
N LYS A 36 6.09 -0.24 5.11
CA LYS A 36 6.54 0.12 3.76
C LYS A 36 5.39 0.66 2.92
N MET A 37 4.20 0.03 2.98
CA MET A 37 3.02 0.54 2.28
C MET A 37 2.65 1.95 2.75
N ALA A 38 2.72 2.19 4.05
CA ALA A 38 2.40 3.51 4.61
C ALA A 38 3.36 4.57 4.07
N ASN A 39 4.66 4.26 4.05
CA ASN A 39 5.67 5.18 3.54
C ASN A 39 5.50 5.43 2.05
N GLU A 40 5.22 4.40 1.29
CA GLU A 40 5.03 4.53 -0.17
C GLU A 40 3.75 5.29 -0.49
N SER A 41 2.68 5.08 0.28
CA SER A 41 1.43 5.81 0.12
C SER A 41 1.62 7.29 0.38
N GLU A 42 2.35 7.63 1.42
CA GLU A 42 2.64 9.02 1.76
C GLU A 42 3.45 9.69 0.64
N SER A 43 4.48 9.02 0.16
CA SER A 43 5.31 9.51 -0.93
C SER A 43 4.49 9.70 -2.20
N LEU A 44 3.62 8.74 -2.51
CA LEU A 44 2.77 8.81 -3.70
C LEU A 44 1.78 9.96 -3.61
N SER A 45 1.17 10.16 -2.45
CA SER A 45 0.23 11.25 -2.23
C SER A 45 0.91 12.61 -2.46
N ALA A 46 2.12 12.78 -1.94
CA ALA A 46 2.88 14.01 -2.13
C ALA A 46 3.18 14.26 -3.61
N LYS A 47 3.51 13.19 -4.35
CA LYS A 47 3.82 13.31 -5.78
C LYS A 47 2.57 13.54 -6.63
N SER A 48 1.44 12.95 -6.26
CA SER A 48 0.21 13.10 -7.04
C SER A 48 -0.31 14.54 -7.00
N ASN A 49 -0.02 15.26 -5.95
CA ASN A 49 -0.44 16.67 -5.84
C ASN A 49 0.29 17.56 -6.84
N ALA A 50 1.41 17.12 -7.40
CA ALA A 50 2.18 17.87 -8.37
C ALA A 50 1.78 17.54 -9.82
N VAL A 51 0.87 16.59 -10.02
CA VAL A 51 0.46 16.13 -11.35
C VAL A 51 -0.89 16.71 -11.69
N GLU A 52 -0.90 17.77 -12.50
CA GLU A 52 -2.14 18.39 -12.96
C GLU A 52 -2.42 17.98 -14.39
N GLY A 53 -3.69 17.76 -14.71
CA GLY A 53 -4.12 17.50 -16.08
C GLY A 53 -3.98 16.06 -16.55
N GLN A 54 -3.48 15.16 -15.71
CA GLN A 54 -3.38 13.75 -16.07
C GLN A 54 -4.43 12.93 -15.31
N GLN A 55 -5.67 13.05 -15.77
CA GLN A 55 -6.83 12.48 -15.09
C GLN A 55 -6.72 10.97 -14.89
N ARG A 56 -6.27 10.26 -15.92
CA ARG A 56 -6.17 8.78 -15.83
C ARG A 56 -5.17 8.36 -14.78
N LEU A 57 -4.00 8.96 -14.80
CA LEU A 57 -2.95 8.64 -13.84
C LEU A 57 -3.40 8.98 -12.43
N LYS A 58 -4.05 10.12 -12.27
CA LYS A 58 -4.57 10.53 -10.97
C LYS A 58 -5.60 9.54 -10.45
N THR A 59 -6.47 9.04 -11.30
CA THR A 59 -7.47 8.02 -10.92
C THR A 59 -6.79 6.75 -10.43
N ILE A 60 -5.76 6.28 -11.14
CA ILE A 60 -5.00 5.10 -10.74
C ILE A 60 -4.33 5.32 -9.39
N VAL A 61 -3.71 6.48 -9.21
CA VAL A 61 -3.07 6.85 -7.94
C VAL A 61 -4.09 6.86 -6.80
N ASP A 62 -5.23 7.49 -7.01
CA ASP A 62 -6.27 7.59 -5.98
C ASP A 62 -6.80 6.21 -5.60
N GLN A 63 -7.00 5.33 -6.58
CA GLN A 63 -7.44 3.96 -6.31
C GLN A 63 -6.40 3.18 -5.53
N SER A 64 -5.13 3.30 -5.91
CA SER A 64 -4.03 2.63 -5.20
C SER A 64 -3.92 3.10 -3.77
N LEU A 65 -4.03 4.42 -3.55
CA LEU A 65 -3.97 5.00 -2.20
C LEU A 65 -5.14 4.51 -1.35
N THR A 66 -6.33 4.44 -1.93
CA THR A 66 -7.51 3.98 -1.20
C THR A 66 -7.35 2.53 -0.76
N LEU A 67 -6.89 1.66 -1.68
CA LEU A 67 -6.70 0.24 -1.36
C LEU A 67 -5.62 0.06 -0.29
N ALA A 68 -4.51 0.78 -0.40
CA ALA A 68 -3.44 0.70 0.59
C ALA A 68 -3.91 1.19 1.94
N SER A 69 -4.66 2.30 1.98
CA SER A 69 -5.18 2.85 3.23
C SER A 69 -6.13 1.87 3.92
N MET A 70 -6.98 1.20 3.15
CA MET A 70 -7.88 0.19 3.70
C MET A 70 -7.13 -0.97 4.32
N GLU A 71 -6.09 -1.48 3.65
CA GLU A 71 -5.31 -2.60 4.16
C GLU A 71 -4.51 -2.20 5.40
N ILE A 72 -3.93 -1.01 5.40
CA ILE A 72 -3.21 -0.49 6.56
C ILE A 72 -4.16 -0.38 7.75
N ALA A 73 -5.36 0.14 7.54
CA ALA A 73 -6.36 0.27 8.59
C ALA A 73 -6.78 -1.08 9.15
N LYS A 74 -6.99 -2.06 8.28
CA LYS A 74 -7.34 -3.43 8.71
C LYS A 74 -6.25 -4.02 9.58
N PHE A 75 -4.99 -3.89 9.17
CA PHE A 75 -3.87 -4.41 9.94
C PHE A 75 -3.80 -3.73 11.30
N ASN A 76 -3.86 -2.40 11.33
CA ASN A 76 -3.74 -1.62 12.57
C ASN A 76 -4.90 -1.86 13.53
N SER A 77 -6.08 -2.22 13.01
CA SER A 77 -7.23 -2.53 13.85
C SER A 77 -7.20 -3.95 14.42
N GLY A 78 -6.21 -4.75 14.03
CA GLY A 78 -6.09 -6.13 14.49
C GLY A 78 -6.93 -7.12 13.70
N TYR A 79 -7.41 -6.73 12.53
CA TYR A 79 -8.28 -7.59 11.71
C TYR A 79 -7.63 -8.96 11.43
N TYR A 80 -6.31 -8.96 11.18
CA TYR A 80 -5.58 -10.19 10.87
C TYR A 80 -4.92 -10.82 12.09
N ASN A 81 -5.03 -10.20 13.25
CA ASN A 81 -4.42 -10.68 14.49
C ASN A 81 -5.42 -11.38 15.40
N ASP A 82 -6.63 -11.47 14.95
CA ASP A 82 -7.70 -12.03 15.74
C ASP A 82 -7.54 -13.54 15.74
N GLY A 83 -6.90 -14.01 16.73
CA GLY A 83 -6.61 -15.44 16.80
C GLY A 83 -7.15 -16.11 17.98
#